data_d9e0c355a6dfb5610586dace1b7f0c35
#
_entry.id   d9e0c355a6dfb5610586dace1b7f0c35
#
_cell.length_a   1.000
_cell.length_b   1.000
_cell.length_c   1.000
_cell.angle_alpha   90.00
_cell.angle_beta   90.00
_cell.angle_gamma   90.00
#
_symmetry.space_group_name_H-M   'P 1'
#
loop_
_entity.id
_entity.type
_entity.pdbx_description
1 polymer ?
#
loop_
_entity_poly.entity_id
_entity_poly.type
_entity_poly.pdbx_seq_one_letter_code
_entity_poly.pdbx_strand_id
1 'polypeptide(L)'
;MVGELEVTPYTIDPATHGRFDERRTVFMRRHWDRGASFFETEYRSGAAARIAAAEPGYSRIDFARLLASWTVHDRFAGAFSWQRLGRADTAMMRLGRQPVDDPAEMSAEIKRTARMFGADLVGICRVDERWVYSHDRSGDPVVIPAAYRNAIVIGIAMDRDAVMTSPAYESAAATGVGYSRMAFAIASVAEFLRNLRYGAIPMGNDTALSIPLAVNAGLGRLGRNGLLITPEYGPCVRLCKVFTDLPLAPDGPIDFGLTEICVDCRRCADACEGGAISTAREPSFEVACPSNNPGILRWAVDADRCYDFWIRNTAACSNCIAACPFTSGAVSG
;
A
#
# COMPACT_ATOMS: atom_id res chain seq x y z
N MET A 1 -3.37 8.38 37.76
CA MET A 1 -2.84 8.41 36.40
C MET A 1 -3.79 7.57 35.56
N VAL A 2 -4.72 8.22 34.89
CA VAL A 2 -5.64 7.56 33.95
C VAL A 2 -4.81 7.36 32.69
N GLY A 3 -4.50 6.08 32.37
CA GLY A 3 -3.79 5.75 31.14
C GLY A 3 -4.62 6.25 29.96
N GLU A 4 -4.00 7.02 29.05
CA GLU A 4 -4.55 7.32 27.74
C GLU A 4 -4.93 5.99 27.09
N LEU A 5 -6.21 5.77 26.87
CA LEU A 5 -6.73 4.69 26.05
C LEU A 5 -6.17 4.95 24.65
N GLU A 6 -5.17 4.16 24.25
CA GLU A 6 -4.68 4.12 22.89
C GLU A 6 -5.85 3.75 21.98
N VAL A 7 -6.48 4.74 21.37
CA VAL A 7 -7.58 4.54 20.41
C VAL A 7 -6.99 3.82 19.21
N THR A 8 -7.07 2.49 19.21
CA THR A 8 -6.70 1.74 18.03
C THR A 8 -7.70 2.10 16.92
N PRO A 9 -7.24 2.57 15.75
CA PRO A 9 -8.13 3.01 14.67
C PRO A 9 -8.85 1.84 13.98
N TYR A 10 -8.66 0.63 14.46
CA TYR A 10 -9.28 -0.60 13.99
C TYR A 10 -10.03 -1.30 15.12
N THR A 11 -11.24 -1.76 14.85
CA THR A 11 -11.91 -2.72 15.71
C THR A 11 -11.43 -4.12 15.31
N ILE A 12 -10.73 -4.79 16.24
CA ILE A 12 -10.12 -6.09 16.01
C ILE A 12 -10.77 -7.10 16.96
N ASP A 13 -11.21 -8.23 16.41
CA ASP A 13 -11.61 -9.39 17.18
C ASP A 13 -10.36 -10.25 17.49
N PRO A 14 -9.86 -10.27 18.72
CA PRO A 14 -8.64 -10.99 19.07
C PRO A 14 -8.79 -12.52 18.99
N ALA A 15 -10.01 -13.03 18.95
CA ALA A 15 -10.25 -14.48 18.86
C ALA A 15 -10.02 -15.02 17.45
N THR A 16 -10.20 -14.19 16.43
CA THR A 16 -10.10 -14.58 15.02
C THR A 16 -8.95 -13.90 14.27
N HIS A 17 -8.48 -12.76 14.78
CA HIS A 17 -7.37 -12.04 14.14
C HIS A 17 -6.04 -12.77 14.34
N GLY A 18 -5.26 -12.85 13.24
CA GLY A 18 -3.90 -13.37 13.26
C GLY A 18 -3.02 -12.61 12.26
N ARG A 19 -1.70 -12.78 12.38
CA ARG A 19 -0.77 -12.25 11.39
C ARG A 19 -1.04 -12.89 10.04
N PHE A 20 -1.18 -12.08 9.02
CA PHE A 20 -1.52 -12.56 7.67
C PHE A 20 -0.31 -13.22 7.00
N ASP A 21 -0.52 -14.34 6.33
CA ASP A 21 0.49 -15.02 5.51
C ASP A 21 0.50 -14.40 4.11
N GLU A 22 1.65 -13.86 3.66
CA GLU A 22 1.77 -13.20 2.35
C GLU A 22 1.43 -14.14 1.18
N ARG A 23 1.64 -15.46 1.33
CA ARG A 23 1.26 -16.46 0.33
C ARG A 23 -0.25 -16.49 0.04
N ARG A 24 -1.08 -16.02 0.98
CA ARG A 24 -2.53 -15.94 0.82
C ARG A 24 -2.99 -14.72 0.02
N THR A 25 -2.09 -13.82 -0.37
CA THR A 25 -2.46 -12.74 -1.31
C THR A 25 -2.88 -13.35 -2.66
N VAL A 26 -3.84 -12.72 -3.35
CA VAL A 26 -4.32 -13.19 -4.66
C VAL A 26 -3.19 -13.38 -5.67
N PHE A 27 -2.17 -12.51 -5.63
CA PHE A 27 -0.99 -12.58 -6.50
C PHE A 27 -0.11 -13.80 -6.24
N MET A 28 -0.10 -14.33 -5.02
CA MET A 28 0.66 -15.53 -4.69
C MET A 28 -0.19 -16.79 -4.86
N ARG A 29 -1.48 -16.74 -4.51
CA ARG A 29 -2.41 -17.85 -4.66
C ARG A 29 -2.50 -18.33 -6.10
N ARG A 30 -2.38 -17.46 -7.09
CA ARG A 30 -2.36 -17.87 -8.51
C ARG A 30 -1.28 -18.92 -8.84
N HIS A 31 -0.24 -19.07 -8.02
CA HIS A 31 0.86 -20.00 -8.26
C HIS A 31 0.67 -21.36 -7.59
N TRP A 32 -0.20 -21.46 -6.59
CA TRP A 32 -0.34 -22.69 -5.81
C TRP A 32 -1.79 -23.12 -5.51
N ASP A 33 -2.75 -22.20 -5.52
CA ASP A 33 -4.14 -22.49 -5.19
C ASP A 33 -4.89 -22.99 -6.44
N ARG A 34 -4.87 -24.31 -6.63
CA ARG A 34 -5.53 -24.97 -7.77
C ARG A 34 -7.06 -24.81 -7.77
N GLY A 35 -7.68 -24.42 -6.65
CA GLY A 35 -9.11 -24.16 -6.55
C GLY A 35 -9.51 -22.75 -6.99
N ALA A 36 -8.53 -21.84 -7.14
CA ALA A 36 -8.81 -20.48 -7.58
C ALA A 36 -9.07 -20.43 -9.09
N SER A 37 -10.06 -19.66 -9.50
CA SER A 37 -10.43 -19.43 -10.93
C SER A 37 -9.29 -18.89 -11.76
N PHE A 38 -8.35 -18.21 -11.11
CA PHE A 38 -7.17 -17.56 -11.70
C PHE A 38 -5.87 -18.36 -11.56
N PHE A 39 -5.94 -19.65 -11.19
CA PHE A 39 -4.73 -20.49 -11.07
C PHE A 39 -3.94 -20.47 -12.38
N GLU A 40 -2.61 -20.25 -12.28
CA GLU A 40 -1.66 -20.12 -13.41
C GLU A 40 -2.03 -19.06 -14.46
N THR A 41 -2.95 -18.14 -14.15
CA THR A 41 -3.38 -17.10 -15.09
C THR A 41 -2.66 -15.78 -14.83
N GLU A 42 -2.02 -15.24 -15.85
CA GLU A 42 -1.47 -13.88 -15.86
C GLU A 42 -2.52 -12.92 -16.45
N TYR A 43 -2.87 -11.88 -15.71
CA TYR A 43 -3.97 -10.98 -16.10
C TYR A 43 -3.72 -10.20 -17.41
N ARG A 44 -2.46 -10.08 -17.87
CA ARG A 44 -2.11 -9.43 -19.14
C ARG A 44 -2.07 -10.39 -20.34
N SER A 45 -2.29 -11.68 -20.15
CA SER A 45 -2.15 -12.69 -21.22
C SER A 45 -3.08 -12.44 -22.42
N GLY A 46 -4.25 -11.84 -22.20
CA GLY A 46 -5.21 -11.50 -23.25
C GLY A 46 -4.97 -10.18 -23.99
N ALA A 47 -3.91 -9.42 -23.67
CA ALA A 47 -3.71 -8.07 -24.16
C ALA A 47 -3.62 -7.97 -25.69
N ALA A 48 -3.00 -8.96 -26.36
CA ALA A 48 -2.90 -8.95 -27.83
C ALA A 48 -4.28 -8.99 -28.52
N ALA A 49 -5.19 -9.83 -28.02
CA ALA A 49 -6.56 -9.91 -28.54
C ALA A 49 -7.34 -8.63 -28.23
N ARG A 50 -7.17 -8.04 -27.05
CA ARG A 50 -7.81 -6.79 -26.65
C ARG A 50 -7.37 -5.62 -27.54
N ILE A 51 -6.08 -5.52 -27.85
CA ILE A 51 -5.51 -4.52 -28.76
C ILE A 51 -6.07 -4.70 -30.19
N ALA A 52 -6.17 -5.95 -30.66
CA ALA A 52 -6.71 -6.24 -31.98
C ALA A 52 -8.19 -5.89 -32.12
N ALA A 53 -8.96 -5.91 -31.01
CA ALA A 53 -10.36 -5.49 -30.98
C ALA A 53 -10.53 -3.96 -31.14
N ALA A 54 -9.45 -3.17 -31.10
CA ALA A 54 -9.43 -1.73 -31.28
C ALA A 54 -10.36 -0.95 -30.33
N GLU A 55 -10.58 -1.45 -29.13
CA GLU A 55 -11.39 -0.76 -28.12
C GLU A 55 -10.70 0.55 -27.67
N PRO A 56 -11.46 1.63 -27.45
CA PRO A 56 -10.90 2.88 -26.93
C PRO A 56 -10.16 2.69 -25.59
N GLY A 57 -8.95 3.24 -25.46
CA GLY A 57 -8.13 3.12 -24.25
C GLY A 57 -7.31 1.81 -24.15
N TYR A 58 -7.41 0.92 -25.16
CA TYR A 58 -6.67 -0.35 -25.21
C TYR A 58 -5.77 -0.48 -26.44
N SER A 59 -5.22 0.64 -26.89
CA SER A 59 -4.31 0.63 -28.05
C SER A 59 -2.94 0.03 -27.70
N ARG A 60 -2.18 -0.33 -28.75
CA ARG A 60 -0.78 -0.76 -28.60
C ARG A 60 0.10 0.31 -27.93
N ILE A 61 -0.19 1.59 -28.16
CA ILE A 61 0.54 2.70 -27.55
C ILE A 61 0.25 2.74 -26.04
N ASP A 62 -1.02 2.60 -25.65
CA ASP A 62 -1.41 2.60 -24.22
C ASP A 62 -0.83 1.40 -23.49
N PHE A 63 -0.80 0.23 -24.15
CA PHE A 63 -0.17 -0.96 -23.57
C PHE A 63 1.35 -0.81 -23.43
N ALA A 64 2.02 -0.20 -24.40
CA ALA A 64 3.45 0.09 -24.31
C ALA A 64 3.76 1.07 -23.17
N ARG A 65 2.91 2.09 -22.96
CA ARG A 65 2.99 3.00 -21.81
C ARG A 65 2.80 2.24 -20.48
N LEU A 66 1.81 1.36 -20.41
CA LEU A 66 1.59 0.50 -19.25
C LEU A 66 2.83 -0.34 -18.91
N LEU A 67 3.41 -1.03 -19.89
CA LEU A 67 4.62 -1.85 -19.67
C LEU A 67 5.80 -0.99 -19.21
N ALA A 68 6.03 0.15 -19.87
CA ALA A 68 7.12 1.07 -19.54
C ALA A 68 7.00 1.64 -18.11
N SER A 69 5.79 1.86 -17.63
CA SER A 69 5.54 2.42 -16.29
C SER A 69 6.07 1.56 -15.13
N TRP A 70 6.19 0.24 -15.32
CA TRP A 70 6.68 -0.71 -14.33
C TRP A 70 8.19 -0.94 -14.36
N THR A 71 8.90 -0.42 -15.38
CA THR A 71 10.32 -0.75 -15.64
C THR A 71 11.22 -0.49 -14.44
N VAL A 72 11.04 0.64 -13.74
CA VAL A 72 11.89 0.98 -12.58
C VAL A 72 11.55 0.07 -11.40
N HIS A 73 10.28 -0.15 -11.11
CA HIS A 73 9.85 -1.07 -10.07
C HIS A 73 10.41 -2.48 -10.30
N ASP A 74 10.21 -3.03 -11.50
CA ASP A 74 10.62 -4.40 -11.81
C ASP A 74 12.14 -4.58 -11.81
N ARG A 75 12.87 -3.56 -12.26
CA ARG A 75 14.34 -3.59 -12.27
C ARG A 75 14.93 -3.44 -10.87
N PHE A 76 14.32 -2.63 -10.03
CA PHE A 76 14.78 -2.29 -8.69
C PHE A 76 13.97 -2.97 -7.57
N ALA A 77 13.25 -4.06 -7.89
CA ALA A 77 12.60 -4.87 -6.85
C ALA A 77 13.60 -5.33 -5.75
N GLY A 78 14.90 -5.47 -6.10
CA GLY A 78 15.99 -5.62 -5.13
C GLY A 78 16.29 -4.36 -4.30
N ALA A 79 15.71 -3.20 -4.62
CA ALA A 79 15.79 -1.99 -3.79
C ALA A 79 15.04 -2.14 -2.46
N PHE A 80 14.18 -3.15 -2.34
CA PHE A 80 13.51 -3.55 -1.09
C PHE A 80 14.35 -4.52 -0.26
N SER A 81 15.64 -4.61 -0.56
CA SER A 81 16.57 -5.45 0.18
C SER A 81 16.84 -4.91 1.59
N TRP A 82 16.83 -5.80 2.56
CA TRP A 82 17.29 -5.49 3.92
C TRP A 82 18.78 -5.15 3.98
N GLN A 83 19.51 -5.45 2.93
CA GLN A 83 20.91 -5.13 2.80
C GLN A 83 21.12 -3.74 2.20
N ARG A 84 22.25 -3.16 2.50
CA ARG A 84 22.65 -1.86 1.96
C ARG A 84 22.88 -1.94 0.45
N LEU A 85 22.27 -1.02 -0.30
CA LEU A 85 22.46 -0.91 -1.75
C LEU A 85 23.71 -0.13 -2.12
N GLY A 86 23.98 0.95 -1.39
CA GLY A 86 25.11 1.83 -1.62
C GLY A 86 26.37 1.38 -0.87
N ARG A 87 27.50 1.88 -1.30
CA ARG A 87 28.75 1.77 -0.52
C ARG A 87 28.66 2.65 0.71
N ALA A 88 29.17 2.15 1.86
CA ALA A 88 29.32 2.99 3.04
C ALA A 88 30.37 4.08 2.75
N ASP A 89 29.99 5.33 2.94
CA ASP A 89 30.95 6.43 2.86
C ASP A 89 31.93 6.39 4.02
N THR A 90 33.24 6.54 3.72
CA THR A 90 34.29 6.39 4.72
C THR A 90 34.24 7.50 5.79
N ALA A 91 33.86 8.73 5.42
CA ALA A 91 33.69 9.82 6.36
C ALA A 91 32.50 9.55 7.31
N MET A 92 31.35 9.12 6.78
CA MET A 92 30.19 8.77 7.58
C MET A 92 30.48 7.58 8.51
N MET A 93 31.30 6.62 8.08
CA MET A 93 31.74 5.53 8.96
C MET A 93 32.54 5.99 10.16
N ARG A 94 33.39 7.01 9.99
CA ARG A 94 34.22 7.58 11.06
C ARG A 94 33.45 8.45 12.05
N LEU A 95 32.35 9.09 11.60
CA LEU A 95 31.52 9.95 12.44
C LEU A 95 30.69 9.14 13.45
N GLY A 96 30.50 7.83 13.22
CA GLY A 96 29.71 7.00 14.09
C GLY A 96 28.20 7.16 13.86
N ARG A 97 27.42 6.75 14.84
CA ARG A 97 25.96 6.84 14.82
C ARG A 97 25.52 8.27 15.13
N GLN A 98 24.64 8.85 14.30
CA GLN A 98 24.08 10.18 14.56
C GLN A 98 23.32 10.20 15.88
N PRO A 99 23.66 11.04 16.85
CA PRO A 99 22.86 11.21 18.05
C PRO A 99 21.47 11.77 17.74
N VAL A 100 20.48 11.38 18.54
CA VAL A 100 19.12 11.91 18.48
C VAL A 100 18.75 12.41 19.86
N ASP A 101 18.87 13.71 20.05
CA ASP A 101 18.55 14.36 21.32
C ASP A 101 17.03 14.61 21.44
N ASP A 102 16.40 14.97 20.32
CA ASP A 102 14.94 15.13 20.21
C ASP A 102 14.36 14.25 19.08
N PRO A 103 13.59 13.19 19.43
CA PRO A 103 12.91 12.37 18.44
C PRO A 103 11.86 13.11 17.59
N ALA A 104 11.29 14.21 18.07
CA ALA A 104 10.30 14.99 17.31
C ALA A 104 10.99 15.81 16.22
N GLU A 105 12.11 16.44 16.52
CA GLU A 105 12.94 17.15 15.51
C GLU A 105 13.44 16.16 14.46
N MET A 106 13.92 15.00 14.89
CA MET A 106 14.35 13.95 13.95
C MET A 106 13.20 13.47 13.06
N SER A 107 12.00 13.33 13.60
CA SER A 107 10.81 12.96 12.81
C SER A 107 10.49 14.01 11.75
N ALA A 108 10.60 15.30 12.09
CA ALA A 108 10.41 16.38 11.14
C ALA A 108 11.47 16.33 10.01
N GLU A 109 12.73 16.06 10.35
CA GLU A 109 13.83 15.92 9.39
C GLU A 109 13.62 14.71 8.46
N ILE A 110 13.20 13.56 8.99
CA ILE A 110 12.85 12.38 8.19
C ILE A 110 11.72 12.69 7.21
N LYS A 111 10.67 13.37 7.66
CA LYS A 111 9.55 13.75 6.79
C LYS A 111 9.99 14.72 5.69
N ARG A 112 10.83 15.71 6.02
CA ARG A 112 11.41 16.64 5.06
C ARG A 112 12.26 15.89 4.02
N THR A 113 13.11 14.99 4.47
CA THR A 113 14.01 14.21 3.62
C THR A 113 13.24 13.26 2.70
N ALA A 114 12.22 12.57 3.22
CA ALA A 114 11.37 11.69 2.41
C ALA A 114 10.62 12.46 1.31
N ARG A 115 10.12 13.67 1.62
CA ARG A 115 9.52 14.55 0.60
C ARG A 115 10.50 14.97 -0.47
N MET A 116 11.75 15.29 -0.08
CA MET A 116 12.83 15.60 -1.04
C MET A 116 13.11 14.39 -1.97
N PHE A 117 12.92 13.16 -1.48
CA PHE A 117 13.01 11.94 -2.28
C PHE A 117 11.71 11.55 -2.98
N GLY A 118 10.77 12.47 -3.10
CA GLY A 118 9.59 12.32 -3.93
C GLY A 118 8.36 11.70 -3.24
N ALA A 119 8.35 11.64 -1.91
CA ALA A 119 7.14 11.29 -1.16
C ALA A 119 6.13 12.43 -1.19
N ASP A 120 4.87 12.13 -1.51
CA ASP A 120 3.77 13.09 -1.46
C ASP A 120 3.19 13.16 -0.03
N LEU A 121 3.11 12.03 0.66
CA LEU A 121 2.69 11.90 2.05
C LEU A 121 3.75 11.14 2.86
N VAL A 122 3.95 11.56 4.11
CA VAL A 122 4.88 10.88 5.04
C VAL A 122 4.29 10.92 6.44
N GLY A 123 4.19 9.77 7.06
CA GLY A 123 3.81 9.63 8.46
C GLY A 123 4.71 8.61 9.18
N ILE A 124 4.71 8.66 10.48
CA ILE A 124 5.52 7.79 11.34
C ILE A 124 4.62 7.13 12.36
N CYS A 125 4.73 5.81 12.51
CA CYS A 125 4.03 5.09 13.58
C CYS A 125 4.96 4.09 14.28
N ARG A 126 4.50 3.52 15.39
CA ARG A 126 5.15 2.36 15.97
C ARG A 126 4.91 1.13 15.10
N VAL A 127 5.91 0.27 15.01
CA VAL A 127 5.73 -1.05 14.40
C VAL A 127 4.78 -1.86 15.29
N ASP A 128 3.70 -2.30 14.69
CA ASP A 128 2.72 -3.18 15.31
C ASP A 128 2.84 -4.55 14.65
N GLU A 129 3.25 -5.54 15.42
CA GLU A 129 3.50 -6.90 14.93
C GLU A 129 2.26 -7.57 14.34
N ARG A 130 1.04 -7.14 14.74
CA ARG A 130 -0.21 -7.63 14.17
C ARG A 130 -0.29 -7.42 12.65
N TRP A 131 0.39 -6.41 12.15
CA TRP A 131 0.41 -6.03 10.73
C TRP A 131 1.62 -6.56 9.96
N VAL A 132 2.60 -7.18 10.64
CA VAL A 132 3.72 -7.88 10.00
C VAL A 132 3.23 -9.24 9.49
N TYR A 133 3.58 -9.62 8.27
CA TYR A 133 3.24 -10.94 7.74
C TYR A 133 3.82 -12.05 8.62
N SER A 134 3.07 -13.14 8.78
CA SER A 134 3.57 -14.33 9.49
C SER A 134 4.64 -15.05 8.68
N HIS A 135 4.45 -15.13 7.37
CA HIS A 135 5.37 -15.74 6.41
C HIS A 135 5.45 -14.86 5.17
N ASP A 136 6.61 -14.85 4.53
CA ASP A 136 6.83 -14.19 3.25
C ASP A 136 6.31 -15.03 2.07
N ARG A 137 6.57 -14.57 0.84
CA ARG A 137 6.18 -15.23 -0.41
C ARG A 137 6.81 -16.60 -0.59
N SER A 138 7.99 -16.83 -0.03
CA SER A 138 8.71 -18.10 -0.08
C SER A 138 8.21 -19.09 0.99
N GLY A 139 7.48 -18.61 1.98
CA GLY A 139 6.99 -19.38 3.11
C GLY A 139 7.91 -19.33 4.33
N ASP A 140 8.92 -18.48 4.31
CA ASP A 140 9.80 -18.27 5.44
C ASP A 140 9.14 -17.37 6.49
N PRO A 141 9.32 -17.65 7.79
CA PRO A 141 8.78 -16.79 8.85
C PRO A 141 9.35 -15.37 8.77
N VAL A 142 8.49 -14.36 8.81
CA VAL A 142 8.92 -12.95 8.88
C VAL A 142 9.14 -12.56 10.32
N VAL A 143 10.39 -12.25 10.67
CA VAL A 143 10.80 -11.81 12.00
C VAL A 143 11.46 -10.43 11.88
N ILE A 144 10.83 -9.42 12.48
CA ILE A 144 11.40 -8.06 12.58
C ILE A 144 12.26 -8.00 13.83
N PRO A 145 13.53 -7.58 13.74
CA PRO A 145 14.35 -7.42 14.94
C PRO A 145 13.73 -6.42 15.92
N ALA A 146 13.72 -6.74 17.22
CA ALA A 146 13.03 -5.99 18.27
C ALA A 146 13.49 -4.52 18.40
N ALA A 147 14.66 -4.18 17.87
CA ALA A 147 15.17 -2.80 17.83
C ALA A 147 14.41 -1.91 16.81
N TYR A 148 13.79 -2.50 15.78
CA TYR A 148 13.09 -1.77 14.72
C TYR A 148 11.67 -1.42 15.18
N ARG A 149 11.56 -0.36 15.96
CA ARG A 149 10.30 0.03 16.63
C ARG A 149 9.49 1.07 15.89
N ASN A 150 10.04 1.69 14.85
CA ASN A 150 9.41 2.77 14.12
C ASN A 150 9.23 2.39 12.66
N ALA A 151 8.08 2.76 12.11
CA ALA A 151 7.72 2.65 10.70
C ALA A 151 7.58 4.05 10.12
N ILE A 152 8.38 4.36 9.10
CA ILE A 152 8.21 5.54 8.24
C ILE A 152 7.32 5.09 7.09
N VAL A 153 6.11 5.61 7.01
CA VAL A 153 5.13 5.24 5.98
C VAL A 153 5.05 6.37 4.96
N ILE A 154 5.16 6.00 3.69
CA ILE A 154 5.24 6.93 2.57
C ILE A 154 4.06 6.68 1.64
N GLY A 155 3.36 7.76 1.26
CA GLY A 155 2.36 7.77 0.21
C GLY A 155 2.89 8.45 -1.05
N ILE A 156 2.67 7.82 -2.20
CA ILE A 156 2.97 8.35 -3.54
C ILE A 156 1.65 8.58 -4.25
N ALA A 157 1.34 9.83 -4.55
CA ALA A 157 0.16 10.20 -5.31
C ALA A 157 0.26 9.70 -6.75
N MET A 158 -0.82 9.11 -7.25
CA MET A 158 -0.94 8.74 -8.65
C MET A 158 -1.49 9.91 -9.48
N ASP A 159 -1.22 9.88 -10.78
CA ASP A 159 -1.83 10.80 -11.73
C ASP A 159 -3.35 10.58 -11.73
N ARG A 160 -4.08 11.61 -11.33
CA ARG A 160 -5.53 11.56 -11.18
C ARG A 160 -6.24 11.42 -12.52
N ASP A 161 -5.82 12.19 -13.52
CA ASP A 161 -6.48 12.19 -14.82
C ASP A 161 -6.32 10.85 -15.51
N ALA A 162 -5.12 10.25 -15.40
CA ALA A 162 -4.89 8.89 -15.85
C ALA A 162 -5.73 7.87 -15.09
N VAL A 163 -5.87 7.99 -13.75
CA VAL A 163 -6.74 7.11 -12.95
C VAL A 163 -8.19 7.20 -13.38
N MET A 164 -8.67 8.39 -13.77
CA MET A 164 -10.05 8.60 -14.23
C MET A 164 -10.35 7.91 -15.56
N THR A 165 -9.35 7.44 -16.31
CA THR A 165 -9.55 6.63 -17.53
C THR A 165 -9.86 5.15 -17.23
N SER A 166 -9.88 4.73 -15.93
CA SER A 166 -10.14 3.35 -15.55
C SER A 166 -11.44 2.81 -16.18
N PRO A 167 -11.43 1.55 -16.66
CA PRO A 167 -10.40 0.51 -16.48
C PRO A 167 -9.33 0.43 -17.60
N ALA A 168 -9.18 1.45 -18.43
CA ALA A 168 -8.25 1.48 -19.58
C ALA A 168 -6.76 1.32 -19.17
N TYR A 169 -5.91 1.02 -20.14
CA TYR A 169 -4.46 0.81 -19.93
C TYR A 169 -3.74 2.03 -19.31
N GLU A 170 -4.19 3.24 -19.59
CA GLU A 170 -3.62 4.45 -19.02
C GLU A 170 -3.76 4.52 -17.51
N SER A 171 -4.91 4.14 -16.95
CA SER A 171 -5.12 4.02 -15.52
C SER A 171 -4.19 2.97 -14.88
N ALA A 172 -3.99 1.84 -15.57
CA ALA A 172 -3.05 0.83 -15.11
C ALA A 172 -1.59 1.31 -15.19
N ALA A 173 -1.24 2.18 -16.15
CA ALA A 173 0.06 2.82 -16.24
C ALA A 173 0.29 3.80 -15.07
N ALA A 174 -0.71 4.58 -14.65
CA ALA A 174 -0.61 5.44 -13.46
C ALA A 174 -0.24 4.63 -12.20
N THR A 175 -0.81 3.42 -12.08
CA THR A 175 -0.43 2.48 -11.03
C THR A 175 1.06 2.10 -11.11
N GLY A 176 1.56 1.72 -12.28
CA GLY A 176 2.96 1.36 -12.51
C GLY A 176 3.93 2.50 -12.20
N VAL A 177 3.60 3.72 -12.63
CA VAL A 177 4.37 4.94 -12.28
C VAL A 177 4.46 5.10 -10.76
N GLY A 178 3.33 4.95 -10.05
CA GLY A 178 3.31 5.04 -8.60
C GLY A 178 4.26 4.03 -7.94
N TYR A 179 4.24 2.77 -8.37
CA TYR A 179 5.17 1.74 -7.89
C TYR A 179 6.62 2.03 -8.24
N SER A 180 6.90 2.57 -9.43
CA SER A 180 8.26 2.95 -9.84
C SER A 180 8.80 4.13 -9.01
N ARG A 181 7.95 5.12 -8.69
CA ARG A 181 8.30 6.22 -7.76
C ARG A 181 8.53 5.73 -6.33
N MET A 182 7.74 4.76 -5.86
CA MET A 182 7.95 4.11 -4.56
C MET A 182 9.36 3.53 -4.46
N ALA A 183 9.83 2.81 -5.47
CA ALA A 183 11.15 2.16 -5.47
C ALA A 183 12.26 3.18 -5.25
N PHE A 184 12.22 4.32 -5.93
CA PHE A 184 13.17 5.42 -5.72
C PHE A 184 13.09 6.00 -4.30
N ALA A 185 11.89 6.35 -3.85
CA ALA A 185 11.69 7.02 -2.56
C ALA A 185 12.18 6.17 -1.39
N ILE A 186 11.75 4.90 -1.30
CA ILE A 186 12.11 4.05 -0.16
C ILE A 186 13.57 3.61 -0.16
N ALA A 187 14.17 3.37 -1.35
CA ALA A 187 15.58 3.06 -1.45
C ALA A 187 16.42 4.24 -0.93
N SER A 188 16.10 5.47 -1.33
CA SER A 188 16.80 6.68 -0.91
C SER A 188 16.63 6.95 0.58
N VAL A 189 15.42 6.79 1.13
CA VAL A 189 15.17 6.92 2.59
C VAL A 189 15.94 5.86 3.37
N ALA A 190 15.94 4.60 2.90
CA ALA A 190 16.69 3.54 3.57
C ALA A 190 18.20 3.81 3.60
N GLU A 191 18.78 4.28 2.48
CA GLU A 191 20.20 4.63 2.43
C GLU A 191 20.52 5.86 3.28
N PHE A 192 19.63 6.85 3.36
CA PHE A 192 19.75 7.98 4.26
C PHE A 192 19.88 7.50 5.73
N LEU A 193 18.97 6.64 6.18
CA LEU A 193 19.01 6.06 7.54
C LEU A 193 20.30 5.28 7.78
N ARG A 194 20.72 4.46 6.81
CA ARG A 194 21.95 3.67 6.90
C ARG A 194 23.21 4.54 6.95
N ASN A 195 23.21 5.70 6.29
CA ASN A 195 24.30 6.66 6.38
C ASN A 195 24.35 7.36 7.75
N LEU A 196 23.22 7.55 8.42
CA LEU A 196 23.15 7.98 9.82
C LEU A 196 23.52 6.86 10.81
N ARG A 197 23.86 5.66 10.32
CA ARG A 197 24.24 4.47 11.09
C ARG A 197 23.07 3.83 11.84
N TYR A 198 21.86 3.99 11.31
CA TYR A 198 20.66 3.27 11.74
C TYR A 198 20.30 2.15 10.78
N GLY A 199 19.61 1.12 11.30
CA GLY A 199 19.05 0.07 10.48
C GLY A 199 17.86 0.55 9.67
N ALA A 200 17.67 -0.04 8.50
CA ALA A 200 16.52 0.24 7.65
C ALA A 200 16.08 -1.02 6.92
N ILE A 201 14.78 -1.31 7.00
CA ILE A 201 14.11 -2.38 6.24
C ILE A 201 13.11 -1.70 5.30
N PRO A 202 13.49 -1.41 4.04
CA PRO A 202 12.58 -0.84 3.05
C PRO A 202 11.64 -1.92 2.53
N MET A 203 10.37 -1.58 2.36
CA MET A 203 9.31 -2.51 1.96
C MET A 203 8.32 -1.82 1.03
N GLY A 204 7.95 -2.49 -0.06
CA GLY A 204 6.78 -2.15 -0.86
C GLY A 204 5.51 -2.73 -0.22
N ASN A 205 4.86 -3.69 -0.91
CA ASN A 205 3.71 -4.42 -0.37
C ASN A 205 4.08 -5.70 0.37
N ASP A 206 5.37 -6.03 0.43
CA ASP A 206 5.94 -7.17 1.12
C ASP A 206 6.10 -6.92 2.63
N THR A 207 6.42 -7.98 3.36
CA THR A 207 6.84 -7.98 4.77
C THR A 207 5.77 -7.55 5.77
N ALA A 208 4.99 -6.51 5.49
CA ALA A 208 3.93 -6.01 6.37
C ALA A 208 2.80 -5.35 5.58
N LEU A 209 1.58 -5.34 6.16
CA LEU A 209 0.41 -4.66 5.62
C LEU A 209 0.59 -3.14 5.65
N SER A 210 0.55 -2.50 4.47
CA SER A 210 0.81 -1.06 4.34
C SER A 210 -0.34 -0.19 4.86
N ILE A 211 -1.60 -0.60 4.62
CA ILE A 211 -2.78 0.22 4.95
C ILE A 211 -2.92 0.45 6.47
N PRO A 212 -2.88 -0.60 7.32
CA PRO A 212 -2.98 -0.39 8.76
C PRO A 212 -1.85 0.50 9.31
N LEU A 213 -0.63 0.31 8.82
CA LEU A 213 0.49 1.16 9.23
C LEU A 213 0.30 2.62 8.77
N ALA A 214 -0.26 2.85 7.58
CA ALA A 214 -0.56 4.20 7.09
C ALA A 214 -1.66 4.88 7.92
N VAL A 215 -2.67 4.13 8.37
CA VAL A 215 -3.70 4.63 9.29
C VAL A 215 -3.10 4.99 10.64
N ASN A 216 -2.26 4.12 11.21
CA ASN A 216 -1.55 4.39 12.47
C ASN A 216 -0.59 5.59 12.36
N ALA A 217 -0.04 5.82 11.17
CA ALA A 217 0.85 6.95 10.87
C ALA A 217 0.11 8.25 10.49
N GLY A 218 -1.24 8.30 10.63
CA GLY A 218 -2.03 9.50 10.39
C GLY A 218 -2.19 9.90 8.93
N LEU A 219 -1.96 8.98 7.97
CA LEU A 219 -2.09 9.31 6.56
C LEU A 219 -3.54 9.25 6.03
N GLY A 220 -4.45 8.65 6.77
CA GLY A 220 -5.84 8.50 6.36
C GLY A 220 -6.58 7.41 7.14
N ARG A 221 -7.69 6.93 6.59
CA ARG A 221 -8.55 5.89 7.17
C ARG A 221 -8.86 4.81 6.15
N LEU A 222 -9.25 3.63 6.63
CA LEU A 222 -9.68 2.51 5.78
C LEU A 222 -11.07 2.80 5.19
N GLY A 223 -11.17 2.84 3.86
CA GLY A 223 -12.44 3.04 3.16
C GLY A 223 -13.20 1.74 2.86
N ARG A 224 -14.46 1.88 2.40
CA ARG A 224 -15.29 0.76 1.95
C ARG A 224 -14.62 -0.09 0.87
N ASN A 225 -13.84 0.52 -0.01
CA ASN A 225 -13.10 -0.17 -1.09
C ASN A 225 -11.87 -0.95 -0.59
N GLY A 226 -11.65 -1.03 0.72
CA GLY A 226 -10.52 -1.73 1.31
C GLY A 226 -9.17 -1.02 1.12
N LEU A 227 -9.16 0.22 0.65
CA LEU A 227 -7.95 1.04 0.45
C LEU A 227 -7.86 2.12 1.53
N LEU A 228 -6.66 2.68 1.69
CA LEU A 228 -6.46 3.91 2.46
C LEU A 228 -7.13 5.07 1.71
N ILE A 229 -7.96 5.82 2.41
CA ILE A 229 -8.48 7.11 1.94
C ILE A 229 -7.74 8.20 2.68
N THR A 230 -7.00 9.03 1.95
CA THR A 230 -6.31 10.20 2.51
C THR A 230 -7.16 11.45 2.31
N PRO A 231 -7.08 12.46 3.17
CA PRO A 231 -7.78 13.72 2.96
C PRO A 231 -7.37 14.42 1.66
N GLU A 232 -6.08 14.37 1.29
CA GLU A 232 -5.51 15.13 0.17
C GLU A 232 -5.71 14.47 -1.20
N TYR A 233 -5.61 13.13 -1.25
CA TYR A 233 -5.61 12.38 -2.52
C TYR A 233 -6.68 11.29 -2.58
N GLY A 234 -7.51 11.17 -1.54
CA GLY A 234 -8.43 10.04 -1.45
C GLY A 234 -7.68 8.69 -1.53
N PRO A 235 -8.20 7.69 -2.24
CA PRO A 235 -7.53 6.41 -2.46
C PRO A 235 -6.49 6.45 -3.61
N CYS A 236 -6.24 7.62 -4.20
CA CYS A 236 -5.37 7.77 -5.37
C CYS A 236 -3.88 7.81 -4.97
N VAL A 237 -3.46 6.88 -4.10
CA VAL A 237 -2.10 6.78 -3.56
C VAL A 237 -1.57 5.36 -3.61
N ARG A 238 -0.24 5.22 -3.72
CA ARG A 238 0.50 3.98 -3.46
C ARG A 238 1.28 4.11 -2.16
N LEU A 239 1.41 3.02 -1.43
CA LEU A 239 2.01 3.01 -0.11
C LEU A 239 3.27 2.16 -0.08
N CYS A 240 4.31 2.70 0.55
CA CYS A 240 5.50 1.95 0.93
C CYS A 240 5.94 2.35 2.34
N LYS A 241 6.89 1.61 2.92
CA LYS A 241 7.31 1.85 4.30
C LYS A 241 8.75 1.43 4.53
N VAL A 242 9.36 2.02 5.55
CA VAL A 242 10.70 1.64 6.04
C VAL A 242 10.60 1.42 7.54
N PHE A 243 10.96 0.22 8.01
CA PHE A 243 11.16 -0.01 9.46
C PHE A 243 12.57 0.36 9.85
N THR A 244 12.72 0.97 11.04
CA THR A 244 14.00 1.46 11.51
C THR A 244 14.13 1.41 13.04
N ASP A 245 15.37 1.33 13.52
CA ASP A 245 15.74 1.51 14.92
C ASP A 245 16.09 2.96 15.28
N LEU A 246 15.93 3.91 14.31
CA LEU A 246 16.11 5.35 14.57
C LEU A 246 15.05 5.81 15.59
N PRO A 247 15.43 6.49 16.70
CA PRO A 247 14.46 7.08 17.61
C PRO A 247 13.64 8.16 16.92
N LEU A 248 12.31 7.96 16.85
CA LEU A 248 11.37 8.87 16.23
C LEU A 248 10.15 9.07 17.13
N ALA A 249 9.58 10.26 17.10
CA ALA A 249 8.26 10.53 17.66
C ALA A 249 7.19 10.08 16.64
N PRO A 250 6.25 9.21 17.02
CA PRO A 250 5.19 8.78 16.13
C PRO A 250 4.14 9.88 15.94
N ASP A 251 3.49 9.86 14.77
CA ASP A 251 2.20 10.54 14.57
C ASP A 251 1.07 9.69 15.17
N GLY A 252 -0.12 10.25 15.26
CA GLY A 252 -1.32 9.53 15.67
C GLY A 252 -2.28 9.32 14.50
N PRO A 253 -3.22 8.38 14.62
CA PRO A 253 -4.31 8.22 13.67
C PRO A 253 -5.14 9.51 13.57
N ILE A 254 -5.62 9.81 12.38
CA ILE A 254 -6.55 10.91 12.14
C ILE A 254 -7.97 10.38 11.96
N ASP A 255 -8.97 11.21 12.29
CA ASP A 255 -10.35 10.97 11.95
C ASP A 255 -10.94 12.21 11.26
N PHE A 256 -11.64 11.98 10.16
CA PHE A 256 -12.31 13.01 9.37
C PHE A 256 -13.71 12.55 8.93
N GLY A 257 -14.35 11.69 9.74
CA GLY A 257 -15.70 11.21 9.51
C GLY A 257 -15.85 10.25 8.32
N LEU A 258 -14.77 9.59 7.91
CA LEU A 258 -14.79 8.72 6.71
C LEU A 258 -15.74 7.54 6.86
N THR A 259 -15.82 6.93 8.04
CA THR A 259 -16.66 5.77 8.27
C THR A 259 -18.13 6.13 8.04
N GLU A 260 -18.61 7.23 8.59
CA GLU A 260 -19.97 7.75 8.45
C GLU A 260 -20.28 8.04 6.98
N ILE A 261 -19.35 8.68 6.27
CA ILE A 261 -19.49 8.92 4.82
C ILE A 261 -19.61 7.60 4.07
N CYS A 262 -18.77 6.60 4.37
CA CYS A 262 -18.77 5.31 3.70
C CYS A 262 -20.01 4.46 4.01
N VAL A 263 -20.69 4.63 5.15
CA VAL A 263 -21.94 3.98 5.49
C VAL A 263 -23.02 4.26 4.43
N ASP A 264 -23.16 5.51 4.01
CA ASP A 264 -24.17 5.93 3.04
C ASP A 264 -23.62 5.99 1.59
N CYS A 265 -22.31 6.16 1.40
CA CYS A 265 -21.67 6.21 0.10
C CYS A 265 -21.29 4.80 -0.41
N ARG A 266 -21.86 4.39 -1.56
CA ARG A 266 -21.52 3.11 -2.21
C ARG A 266 -20.90 3.26 -3.58
N ARG A 267 -20.47 4.47 -3.99
CA ARG A 267 -19.98 4.75 -5.35
C ARG A 267 -18.88 3.79 -5.80
N CYS A 268 -17.94 3.43 -4.91
CA CYS A 268 -16.88 2.48 -5.23
C CYS A 268 -17.39 1.04 -5.44
N ALA A 269 -18.43 0.62 -4.71
CA ALA A 269 -19.05 -0.69 -4.87
C ALA A 269 -19.90 -0.73 -6.14
N ASP A 270 -20.67 0.33 -6.41
CA ASP A 270 -21.53 0.44 -7.59
C ASP A 270 -20.70 0.52 -8.89
N ALA A 271 -19.52 1.14 -8.85
CA ALA A 271 -18.58 1.20 -9.99
C ALA A 271 -17.70 -0.06 -10.14
N CYS A 272 -17.80 -1.03 -9.24
CA CYS A 272 -16.97 -2.23 -9.27
C CYS A 272 -17.51 -3.27 -10.27
N GLU A 273 -17.00 -3.31 -11.47
CA GLU A 273 -17.40 -4.27 -12.51
C GLU A 273 -17.15 -5.74 -12.13
N GLY A 274 -16.21 -6.00 -11.21
CA GLY A 274 -15.99 -7.32 -10.62
C GLY A 274 -17.01 -7.68 -9.54
N GLY A 275 -17.85 -6.74 -9.07
CA GLY A 275 -18.78 -6.96 -7.95
C GLY A 275 -18.04 -7.39 -6.68
N ALA A 276 -16.80 -6.89 -6.49
CA ALA A 276 -15.88 -7.35 -5.45
C ALA A 276 -16.06 -6.63 -4.11
N ILE A 277 -16.68 -5.46 -4.09
CA ILE A 277 -16.78 -4.60 -2.90
C ILE A 277 -18.14 -4.77 -2.26
N SER A 278 -18.17 -4.99 -0.93
CA SER A 278 -19.42 -5.17 -0.18
C SER A 278 -20.35 -3.96 -0.34
N THR A 279 -21.61 -4.25 -0.65
CA THR A 279 -22.72 -3.28 -0.71
C THR A 279 -23.49 -3.16 0.61
N ALA A 280 -23.10 -3.92 1.64
CA ALA A 280 -23.71 -3.84 2.96
C ALA A 280 -23.58 -2.41 3.52
N ARG A 281 -24.59 -1.94 4.25
CA ARG A 281 -24.57 -0.61 4.83
C ARG A 281 -23.44 -0.49 5.86
N GLU A 282 -23.35 -1.44 6.76
CA GLU A 282 -22.39 -1.45 7.87
C GLU A 282 -21.19 -2.35 7.58
N PRO A 283 -20.01 -2.03 8.13
CA PRO A 283 -18.87 -2.95 8.12
C PRO A 283 -19.16 -4.18 8.98
N SER A 284 -18.46 -5.27 8.70
CA SER A 284 -18.59 -6.53 9.43
C SER A 284 -17.23 -7.24 9.55
N PHE A 285 -17.20 -8.35 10.30
CA PHE A 285 -16.04 -9.25 10.35
C PHE A 285 -16.04 -10.30 9.24
N GLU A 286 -16.85 -10.11 8.21
CA GLU A 286 -16.95 -11.03 7.07
C GLU A 286 -15.61 -11.25 6.36
N VAL A 287 -15.35 -12.50 6.01
CA VAL A 287 -14.23 -12.96 5.19
C VAL A 287 -14.79 -13.41 3.84
N ALA A 288 -14.69 -12.55 2.82
CA ALA A 288 -15.27 -12.81 1.50
C ALA A 288 -14.45 -13.81 0.66
N CYS A 289 -13.14 -13.88 0.89
CA CYS A 289 -12.26 -14.81 0.17
C CYS A 289 -11.02 -15.17 1.01
N PRO A 290 -10.28 -16.23 0.65
CA PRO A 290 -9.07 -16.64 1.37
C PRO A 290 -7.97 -15.58 1.47
N SER A 291 -7.97 -14.57 0.60
CA SER A 291 -7.03 -13.44 0.63
C SER A 291 -7.41 -12.33 1.63
N ASN A 292 -8.50 -12.50 2.37
CA ASN A 292 -8.85 -11.57 3.44
C ASN A 292 -8.16 -11.95 4.76
N ASN A 293 -7.71 -10.94 5.50
CA ASN A 293 -7.26 -11.11 6.88
C ASN A 293 -8.48 -11.11 7.81
N PRO A 294 -8.77 -12.19 8.57
CA PRO A 294 -9.92 -12.26 9.46
C PRO A 294 -9.77 -11.35 10.69
N GLY A 295 -10.88 -11.15 11.41
CA GLY A 295 -10.88 -10.44 12.69
C GLY A 295 -10.70 -8.93 12.60
N ILE A 296 -10.95 -8.31 11.46
CA ILE A 296 -10.93 -6.86 11.28
C ILE A 296 -12.32 -6.40 10.86
N LEU A 297 -12.92 -5.47 11.62
CA LEU A 297 -14.20 -4.84 11.26
C LEU A 297 -14.00 -3.94 10.04
N ARG A 298 -14.62 -4.29 8.91
CA ARG A 298 -14.51 -3.56 7.63
C ARG A 298 -15.59 -3.97 6.65
N TRP A 299 -15.73 -3.24 5.56
CA TRP A 299 -16.43 -3.76 4.40
C TRP A 299 -15.55 -4.78 3.70
N ALA A 300 -16.05 -5.98 3.51
CA ALA A 300 -15.30 -7.05 2.85
C ALA A 300 -15.07 -6.70 1.37
N VAL A 301 -13.87 -7.02 0.89
CA VAL A 301 -13.52 -6.96 -0.53
C VAL A 301 -13.10 -8.34 -1.00
N ASP A 302 -13.84 -8.90 -1.93
CA ASP A 302 -13.52 -10.18 -2.56
C ASP A 302 -12.37 -9.98 -3.57
N ALA A 303 -11.16 -10.28 -3.13
CA ALA A 303 -9.96 -10.12 -3.95
C ALA A 303 -9.95 -11.08 -5.15
N ASP A 304 -10.64 -12.23 -5.06
CA ASP A 304 -10.73 -13.21 -6.13
C ASP A 304 -11.57 -12.64 -7.28
N ARG A 305 -12.75 -12.10 -6.99
CA ARG A 305 -13.59 -11.40 -7.98
C ARG A 305 -12.90 -10.18 -8.59
N CYS A 306 -12.17 -9.43 -7.77
CA CYS A 306 -11.39 -8.28 -8.24
C CYS A 306 -10.34 -8.71 -9.26
N TYR A 307 -9.59 -9.77 -8.96
CA TYR A 307 -8.53 -10.26 -9.84
C TYR A 307 -9.10 -10.94 -11.10
N ASP A 308 -10.20 -11.65 -11.02
CA ASP A 308 -10.93 -12.18 -12.18
C ASP A 308 -11.36 -11.07 -13.15
N PHE A 309 -11.75 -9.91 -12.62
CA PHE A 309 -12.02 -8.76 -13.48
C PHE A 309 -10.75 -8.25 -14.17
N TRP A 310 -9.60 -8.18 -13.47
CA TRP A 310 -8.34 -7.79 -14.09
C TRP A 310 -7.93 -8.71 -15.24
N ILE A 311 -8.18 -10.02 -15.11
CA ILE A 311 -7.92 -11.00 -16.19
C ILE A 311 -8.80 -10.68 -17.40
N ARG A 312 -10.11 -10.49 -17.20
CA ARG A 312 -11.03 -10.12 -18.29
C ARG A 312 -10.69 -8.77 -18.91
N ASN A 313 -10.29 -7.81 -18.09
CA ASN A 313 -9.88 -6.47 -18.50
C ASN A 313 -8.49 -6.44 -19.16
N THR A 314 -7.68 -7.48 -18.97
CA THR A 314 -6.27 -7.56 -19.41
C THR A 314 -5.35 -6.50 -18.79
N ALA A 315 -5.80 -5.83 -17.74
CA ALA A 315 -5.07 -4.80 -16.99
C ALA A 315 -5.58 -4.67 -15.56
N ALA A 316 -4.76 -4.10 -14.69
CA ALA A 316 -5.19 -3.66 -13.37
C ALA A 316 -6.29 -2.59 -13.50
N CYS A 317 -7.28 -2.65 -12.60
CA CYS A 317 -8.43 -1.74 -12.57
C CYS A 317 -8.31 -0.75 -11.42
N SER A 318 -8.78 0.46 -11.62
CA SER A 318 -8.86 1.54 -10.62
C SER A 318 -10.27 2.14 -10.50
N ASN A 319 -11.33 1.46 -10.97
CA ASN A 319 -12.70 1.99 -10.95
C ASN A 319 -13.14 2.45 -9.56
N CYS A 320 -12.84 1.67 -8.51
CA CYS A 320 -13.17 2.02 -7.13
C CYS A 320 -12.37 3.24 -6.60
N ILE A 321 -11.20 3.51 -7.17
CA ILE A 321 -10.39 4.70 -6.89
C ILE A 321 -11.01 5.90 -7.63
N ALA A 322 -11.27 5.76 -8.93
CA ALA A 322 -11.84 6.81 -9.76
C ALA A 322 -13.23 7.27 -9.27
N ALA A 323 -14.07 6.32 -8.84
CA ALA A 323 -15.41 6.61 -8.37
C ALA A 323 -15.46 7.23 -6.95
N CYS A 324 -14.36 7.20 -6.20
CA CYS A 324 -14.34 7.74 -4.85
C CYS A 324 -14.42 9.28 -4.87
N PRO A 325 -15.36 9.90 -4.12
CA PRO A 325 -15.49 11.36 -4.11
C PRO A 325 -14.24 12.07 -3.59
N PHE A 326 -13.45 11.43 -2.75
CA PHE A 326 -12.17 11.97 -2.30
C PHE A 326 -11.11 12.03 -3.40
N THR A 327 -11.18 11.18 -4.42
CA THR A 327 -10.31 11.27 -5.60
C THR A 327 -10.64 12.53 -6.41
N SER A 328 -11.91 12.89 -6.50
CA SER A 328 -12.34 14.05 -7.30
C SER A 328 -12.21 15.39 -6.58
N GLY A 329 -11.83 15.41 -5.28
CA GLY A 329 -11.84 16.63 -4.47
C GLY A 329 -13.26 17.15 -4.19
N ALA A 330 -14.28 16.33 -4.43
CA ALA A 330 -15.68 16.72 -4.25
C ALA A 330 -16.12 16.74 -2.77
N VAL A 331 -15.26 16.29 -1.86
CA VAL A 331 -15.44 16.36 -0.41
C VAL A 331 -14.33 17.25 0.14
N SER A 332 -14.42 18.54 -0.13
CA SER A 332 -13.68 19.55 0.65
C SER A 332 -14.54 19.82 1.87
N GLY A 333 -14.04 19.47 3.06
CA GLY A 333 -14.71 19.64 4.34
C GLY A 333 -14.99 21.10 4.66
#